data_c73f1c27bd026f7b96273b7dae5522d0
#
_entry.id   c73f1c27bd026f7b96273b7dae5522d0
#
_cell.length_a   1.000
_cell.length_b   1.000
_cell.length_c   1.000
_cell.angle_alpha   90.00
_cell.angle_beta   90.00
_cell.angle_gamma   90.00
#
_symmetry.space_group_name_H-M   'P 1'
#
loop_
_entity.id
_entity.type
_entity.pdbx_description
1 polymer ?
#
loop_
_entity_poly.entity_id
_entity_poly.type
_entity_poly.pdbx_seq_one_letter_code
_entity_poly.pdbx_strand_id
1 'polypeptide(L)'
;MPLLDYLRQHNWTGRPAGRFEYVGLCPLHQESQPSFYVNPGKNVFYCHGCGQGGDLIRFLQLSRGLSFRQSLASLDPEIVPEADSRALLEQVAAFYQQQLDHCPEAIRYLHRRGVHDPVLIRELRVGYAPGGTLRRYLTARGYPFDVLRRLGLINAPGTDAFYQRMVFPLHRDERVVNLYGRSLGSTFAHRFLPGGKGGLYAWEKVHNCSEVILVEGLFDYISLRQAGFHNVTCSLGTHLNPDQLRQLCNGERTVYITFDVDPNQSGQQAAEQLARRLIAHGISACRVLLPEGHDPNSFFVQGGDAHQFQTLLEAAQP
;
A
#
# COMPACT_ATOMS: atom_id res chain seq x y z
N MET A 1 6.69 -22.25 -1.86
CA MET A 1 8.14 -22.30 -1.50
C MET A 1 8.47 -21.11 -0.61
N PRO A 2 9.21 -21.26 0.50
CA PRO A 2 9.69 -20.14 1.32
C PRO A 2 10.71 -19.27 0.58
N LEU A 3 10.74 -17.98 0.86
CA LEU A 3 11.64 -17.01 0.22
C LEU A 3 13.12 -17.37 0.40
N LEU A 4 13.53 -17.74 1.62
CA LEU A 4 14.93 -18.08 1.91
C LEU A 4 15.39 -19.30 1.12
N ASP A 5 14.53 -20.31 0.98
CA ASP A 5 14.84 -21.53 0.21
C ASP A 5 14.96 -21.20 -1.27
N TYR A 6 14.06 -20.35 -1.80
CA TYR A 6 14.15 -19.86 -3.17
C TYR A 6 15.47 -19.12 -3.43
N LEU A 7 15.84 -18.20 -2.55
CA LEU A 7 17.07 -17.41 -2.68
C LEU A 7 18.30 -18.31 -2.66
N ARG A 8 18.36 -19.29 -1.78
CA ARG A 8 19.47 -20.28 -1.70
C ARG A 8 19.57 -21.15 -2.96
N GLN A 9 18.44 -21.60 -3.50
CA GLN A 9 18.40 -22.33 -4.78
C GLN A 9 18.92 -21.49 -5.96
N HIS A 10 18.88 -20.16 -5.83
CA HIS A 10 19.39 -19.22 -6.84
C HIS A 10 20.73 -18.57 -6.42
N ASN A 11 21.54 -19.31 -5.66
CA ASN A 11 22.91 -18.95 -5.27
C ASN A 11 23.05 -17.70 -4.41
N TRP A 12 21.99 -17.24 -3.75
CA TRP A 12 22.13 -16.17 -2.76
C TRP A 12 22.78 -16.71 -1.48
N THR A 13 23.86 -16.05 -1.06
CA THR A 13 24.63 -16.41 0.14
C THR A 13 24.41 -15.34 1.21
N GLY A 14 23.57 -15.68 2.20
CA GLY A 14 23.34 -14.86 3.37
C GLY A 14 23.85 -15.54 4.63
N ARG A 15 24.42 -14.77 5.54
CA ARG A 15 24.83 -15.20 6.89
C ARG A 15 23.78 -14.85 7.93
N PRO A 16 23.67 -15.60 9.04
CA PRO A 16 22.77 -15.21 10.13
C PRO A 16 23.06 -13.80 10.63
N ALA A 17 21.99 -13.01 10.88
CA ALA A 17 22.02 -11.66 11.39
C ALA A 17 21.04 -11.56 12.56
N GLY A 18 21.55 -11.59 13.77
CA GLY A 18 20.72 -11.64 14.97
C GLY A 18 19.98 -12.98 15.14
N ARG A 19 18.83 -12.92 15.84
CA ARG A 19 18.10 -14.14 16.29
C ARG A 19 17.21 -14.77 15.22
N PHE A 20 16.75 -13.98 14.24
CA PHE A 20 15.67 -14.39 13.33
C PHE A 20 15.88 -14.01 11.86
N GLU A 21 17.04 -13.48 11.48
CA GLU A 21 17.26 -12.95 10.14
C GLU A 21 18.56 -13.45 9.52
N TYR A 22 18.62 -13.32 8.20
CA TYR A 22 19.82 -13.52 7.40
C TYR A 22 20.13 -12.23 6.67
N VAL A 23 21.43 -11.89 6.52
CA VAL A 23 21.89 -10.75 5.76
C VAL A 23 22.91 -11.15 4.70
N GLY A 24 22.78 -10.59 3.52
CA GLY A 24 23.70 -10.83 2.40
C GLY A 24 23.69 -9.65 1.42
N LEU A 25 24.46 -9.78 0.34
CA LEU A 25 24.42 -8.80 -0.75
C LEU A 25 23.05 -8.84 -1.44
N CYS A 26 22.58 -7.68 -1.83
CA CYS A 26 21.27 -7.54 -2.47
C CYS A 26 21.31 -8.08 -3.91
N PRO A 27 20.41 -9.01 -4.29
CA PRO A 27 20.31 -9.45 -5.67
C PRO A 27 19.55 -8.49 -6.59
N LEU A 28 19.04 -7.36 -6.05
CA LEU A 28 18.23 -6.39 -6.78
C LEU A 28 19.00 -5.14 -7.22
N HIS A 29 20.18 -4.91 -6.63
CA HIS A 29 21.07 -3.79 -7.00
C HIS A 29 22.53 -4.15 -6.68
N GLN A 30 23.47 -3.44 -7.30
CA GLN A 30 24.88 -3.64 -7.04
C GLN A 30 25.30 -2.96 -5.74
N GLU A 31 25.96 -3.73 -4.85
CA GLU A 31 26.52 -3.23 -3.59
C GLU A 31 27.74 -4.07 -3.19
N SER A 32 28.61 -3.48 -2.37
CA SER A 32 29.79 -4.17 -1.81
C SER A 32 29.63 -4.53 -0.34
N GLN A 33 28.63 -3.97 0.34
CA GLN A 33 28.32 -4.25 1.74
C GLN A 33 26.92 -4.87 1.87
N PRO A 34 26.79 -5.97 2.63
CA PRO A 34 25.51 -6.66 2.79
C PRO A 34 24.45 -5.75 3.42
N SER A 35 23.35 -5.50 2.69
CA SER A 35 22.21 -4.69 3.16
C SER A 35 20.85 -5.36 2.95
N PHE A 36 20.83 -6.57 2.37
CA PHE A 36 19.62 -7.32 2.08
C PHE A 36 19.32 -8.31 3.21
N TYR A 37 18.25 -8.03 3.95
CA TYR A 37 17.80 -8.82 5.09
C TYR A 37 16.65 -9.74 4.69
N VAL A 38 16.68 -10.98 5.16
CA VAL A 38 15.60 -11.96 4.98
C VAL A 38 15.17 -12.48 6.34
N ASN A 39 13.87 -12.39 6.62
CA ASN A 39 13.25 -12.94 7.81
C ASN A 39 12.46 -14.21 7.45
N PRO A 40 12.98 -15.42 7.73
CA PRO A 40 12.31 -16.68 7.36
C PRO A 40 10.98 -16.87 8.10
N GLY A 41 10.88 -16.42 9.34
CA GLY A 41 9.67 -16.56 10.15
C GLY A 41 8.49 -15.76 9.61
N LYS A 42 8.77 -14.58 9.04
CA LYS A 42 7.80 -13.72 8.37
C LYS A 42 7.70 -13.98 6.86
N ASN A 43 8.64 -14.72 6.31
CA ASN A 43 8.78 -15.02 4.88
C ASN A 43 8.89 -13.75 4.00
N VAL A 44 9.65 -12.75 4.46
CA VAL A 44 9.84 -11.46 3.80
C VAL A 44 11.32 -11.07 3.73
N PHE A 45 11.64 -10.14 2.81
CA PHE A 45 12.93 -9.47 2.76
C PHE A 45 12.77 -7.96 2.89
N TYR A 46 13.86 -7.30 3.25
CA TYR A 46 14.03 -5.86 3.14
C TYR A 46 15.51 -5.53 2.86
N CYS A 47 15.73 -4.65 1.90
CA CYS A 47 17.07 -4.14 1.57
C CYS A 47 17.20 -2.68 2.02
N HIS A 48 18.14 -2.41 2.93
CA HIS A 48 18.42 -1.06 3.40
C HIS A 48 19.17 -0.21 2.36
N GLY A 49 19.86 -0.83 1.39
CA GLY A 49 20.57 -0.13 0.33
C GLY A 49 19.62 0.46 -0.73
N CYS A 50 18.69 -0.34 -1.27
CA CYS A 50 17.78 0.13 -2.32
C CYS A 50 16.34 0.38 -1.83
N GLY A 51 16.05 0.19 -0.54
CA GLY A 51 14.72 0.40 0.03
C GLY A 51 13.64 -0.59 -0.42
N GLN A 52 14.00 -1.65 -1.15
CA GLN A 52 13.04 -2.65 -1.61
C GLN A 52 12.77 -3.70 -0.54
N GLY A 53 11.48 -4.07 -0.42
CA GLY A 53 11.07 -5.11 0.51
C GLY A 53 9.79 -5.80 0.05
N GLY A 54 9.51 -6.98 0.63
CA GLY A 54 8.31 -7.75 0.33
C GLY A 54 8.49 -9.25 0.54
N ASP A 55 7.59 -10.01 -0.03
CA ASP A 55 7.61 -11.48 -0.06
C ASP A 55 8.33 -12.03 -1.31
N LEU A 56 8.28 -13.36 -1.50
CA LEU A 56 8.87 -14.02 -2.65
C LEU A 56 8.25 -13.53 -3.99
N ILE A 57 6.98 -13.25 -4.01
CA ILE A 57 6.31 -12.76 -5.23
C ILE A 57 6.86 -11.38 -5.61
N ARG A 58 6.96 -10.49 -4.61
CA ARG A 58 7.55 -9.17 -4.83
C ARG A 58 9.02 -9.26 -5.25
N PHE A 59 9.77 -10.19 -4.68
CA PHE A 59 11.15 -10.45 -5.09
C PHE A 59 11.23 -10.83 -6.58
N LEU A 60 10.38 -11.74 -7.04
CA LEU A 60 10.34 -12.15 -8.46
C LEU A 60 9.94 -11.01 -9.40
N GLN A 61 9.01 -10.16 -8.98
CA GLN A 61 8.65 -8.96 -9.75
C GLN A 61 9.86 -8.04 -9.94
N LEU A 62 10.60 -7.79 -8.86
CA LEU A 62 11.75 -6.88 -8.86
C LEU A 62 12.96 -7.47 -9.59
N SER A 63 13.28 -8.74 -9.36
CA SER A 63 14.49 -9.39 -9.88
C SER A 63 14.39 -9.83 -11.32
N ARG A 64 13.18 -10.16 -11.80
CA ARG A 64 12.93 -10.70 -13.14
C ARG A 64 12.04 -9.83 -14.02
N GLY A 65 11.55 -8.68 -13.51
CA GLY A 65 10.62 -7.83 -14.22
C GLY A 65 9.25 -8.47 -14.48
N LEU A 66 8.90 -9.52 -13.72
CA LEU A 66 7.66 -10.26 -13.90
C LEU A 66 6.48 -9.49 -13.33
N SER A 67 5.30 -9.63 -13.95
CA SER A 67 4.05 -9.25 -13.31
C SER A 67 3.80 -10.13 -12.08
N PHE A 68 2.93 -9.69 -11.17
CA PHE A 68 2.50 -10.49 -10.02
C PHE A 68 2.14 -11.93 -10.40
N ARG A 69 1.36 -12.06 -11.46
CA ARG A 69 0.91 -13.34 -11.98
C ARG A 69 2.02 -14.20 -12.56
N GLN A 70 2.89 -13.62 -13.39
CA GLN A 70 4.04 -14.35 -13.93
C GLN A 70 4.94 -14.85 -12.80
N SER A 71 5.05 -14.07 -11.72
CA SER A 71 5.77 -14.47 -10.51
C SER A 71 5.09 -15.66 -9.81
N LEU A 72 3.75 -15.61 -9.67
CA LEU A 72 3.00 -16.78 -9.17
C LEU A 72 3.13 -17.97 -10.10
N ALA A 73 2.97 -17.80 -11.41
CA ALA A 73 3.07 -18.86 -12.40
C ALA A 73 4.44 -19.53 -12.42
N SER A 74 5.50 -18.77 -12.18
CA SER A 74 6.87 -19.32 -12.11
C SER A 74 7.12 -20.21 -10.89
N LEU A 75 6.28 -20.10 -9.86
CA LEU A 75 6.38 -20.86 -8.61
C LEU A 75 5.45 -22.09 -8.58
N ASP A 76 4.37 -22.06 -9.35
CA ASP A 76 3.38 -23.12 -9.44
C ASP A 76 2.62 -23.04 -10.78
N PRO A 77 2.84 -23.99 -11.72
CA PRO A 77 2.22 -23.95 -13.05
C PRO A 77 0.71 -24.18 -13.08
N GLU A 78 0.08 -24.64 -12.00
CA GLU A 78 -1.37 -24.88 -11.90
C GLU A 78 -2.15 -23.61 -11.49
N ILE A 79 -1.91 -22.48 -12.14
CA ILE A 79 -2.47 -21.20 -11.70
C ILE A 79 -3.80 -20.88 -12.38
N VAL A 80 -4.69 -20.33 -11.52
CA VAL A 80 -5.96 -19.71 -11.91
C VAL A 80 -5.74 -18.67 -13.02
N PRO A 81 -6.45 -18.74 -14.13
CA PRO A 81 -6.38 -17.75 -15.20
C PRO A 81 -6.57 -16.31 -14.70
N GLU A 82 -5.93 -15.34 -15.34
CA GLU A 82 -5.94 -13.94 -14.90
C GLU A 82 -7.36 -13.37 -14.80
N ALA A 83 -8.22 -13.74 -15.71
CA ALA A 83 -9.62 -13.35 -15.70
C ALA A 83 -10.32 -13.80 -14.41
N ASP A 84 -10.05 -15.01 -13.92
CA ASP A 84 -10.70 -15.57 -12.74
C ASP A 84 -10.17 -14.92 -11.44
N SER A 85 -8.88 -14.61 -11.36
CA SER A 85 -8.33 -13.94 -10.17
C SER A 85 -8.76 -12.49 -10.04
N ARG A 86 -8.96 -11.77 -11.16
CA ARG A 86 -9.51 -10.40 -11.17
C ARG A 86 -10.98 -10.40 -10.79
N ALA A 87 -11.78 -11.28 -11.40
CA ALA A 87 -13.18 -11.43 -11.04
C ALA A 87 -13.36 -11.79 -9.56
N LEU A 88 -12.45 -12.60 -9.01
CA LEU A 88 -12.41 -12.94 -7.59
C LEU A 88 -12.12 -11.71 -6.71
N LEU A 89 -11.12 -10.89 -7.04
CA LEU A 89 -10.81 -9.68 -6.25
C LEU A 89 -11.95 -8.65 -6.29
N GLU A 90 -12.62 -8.51 -7.44
CA GLU A 90 -13.82 -7.68 -7.57
C GLU A 90 -14.95 -8.18 -6.65
N GLN A 91 -15.17 -9.49 -6.62
CA GLN A 91 -16.18 -10.11 -5.74
C GLN A 91 -15.82 -9.94 -4.26
N VAL A 92 -14.53 -10.07 -3.90
CA VAL A 92 -14.07 -9.87 -2.53
C VAL A 92 -14.25 -8.41 -2.09
N ALA A 93 -13.88 -7.46 -2.95
CA ALA A 93 -14.09 -6.03 -2.68
C ALA A 93 -15.57 -5.70 -2.49
N ALA A 94 -16.44 -6.19 -3.38
CA ALA A 94 -17.88 -6.01 -3.27
C ALA A 94 -18.46 -6.68 -2.01
N PHE A 95 -17.98 -7.87 -1.66
CA PHE A 95 -18.37 -8.55 -0.42
C PHE A 95 -18.00 -7.73 0.82
N TYR A 96 -16.78 -7.25 0.93
CA TYR A 96 -16.37 -6.43 2.09
C TYR A 96 -17.08 -5.08 2.14
N GLN A 97 -17.41 -4.49 0.99
CA GLN A 97 -18.21 -3.28 0.92
C GLN A 97 -19.60 -3.50 1.52
N GLN A 98 -20.28 -4.60 1.18
CA GLN A 98 -21.56 -4.98 1.78
C GLN A 98 -21.44 -5.24 3.29
N GLN A 99 -20.35 -5.83 3.75
CA GLN A 99 -20.13 -6.08 5.19
C GLN A 99 -19.99 -4.79 5.99
N LEU A 100 -19.50 -3.69 5.40
CA LEU A 100 -19.39 -2.41 6.06
C LEU A 100 -20.76 -1.89 6.54
N ASP A 101 -21.77 -1.99 5.69
CA ASP A 101 -23.15 -1.52 6.00
C ASP A 101 -23.77 -2.25 7.19
N HIS A 102 -23.29 -3.46 7.47
CA HIS A 102 -23.79 -4.31 8.57
C HIS A 102 -22.93 -4.25 9.84
N CYS A 103 -21.90 -3.38 9.86
CA CYS A 103 -20.98 -3.30 11.00
C CYS A 103 -20.93 -1.88 11.60
N PRO A 104 -21.77 -1.57 12.61
CA PRO A 104 -21.79 -0.25 13.25
C PRO A 104 -20.44 0.17 13.85
N GLU A 105 -19.61 -0.78 14.27
CA GLU A 105 -18.28 -0.49 14.82
C GLU A 105 -17.33 0.05 13.75
N ALA A 106 -17.35 -0.53 12.55
CA ALA A 106 -16.58 -0.06 11.42
C ALA A 106 -17.02 1.34 10.96
N ILE A 107 -18.33 1.59 10.93
CA ILE A 107 -18.89 2.93 10.65
C ILE A 107 -18.44 3.94 11.70
N ARG A 108 -18.55 3.60 13.00
CA ARG A 108 -18.04 4.47 14.08
C ARG A 108 -16.54 4.72 13.97
N TYR A 109 -15.77 3.74 13.53
CA TYR A 109 -14.34 3.93 13.28
C TYR A 109 -14.09 4.96 12.16
N LEU A 110 -14.79 4.86 11.02
CA LEU A 110 -14.71 5.86 9.96
C LEU A 110 -15.05 7.25 10.47
N HIS A 111 -16.14 7.40 11.22
CA HIS A 111 -16.54 8.70 11.80
C HIS A 111 -15.48 9.26 12.75
N ARG A 112 -14.88 8.44 13.61
CA ARG A 112 -13.77 8.89 14.48
C ARG A 112 -12.54 9.33 13.69
N ARG A 113 -12.35 8.79 12.47
CA ARG A 113 -11.32 9.21 11.53
C ARG A 113 -11.76 10.36 10.63
N GLY A 114 -12.87 11.04 10.97
CA GLY A 114 -13.39 12.18 10.21
C GLY A 114 -13.98 11.81 8.85
N VAL A 115 -14.20 10.54 8.56
CA VAL A 115 -14.74 10.07 7.27
C VAL A 115 -16.25 9.97 7.40
N HIS A 116 -16.98 10.94 6.80
CA HIS A 116 -18.44 11.09 6.91
C HIS A 116 -19.16 11.08 5.57
N ASP A 117 -18.48 11.34 4.45
CA ASP A 117 -19.11 11.43 3.14
C ASP A 117 -19.47 10.02 2.60
N PRO A 118 -20.78 9.67 2.56
CA PRO A 118 -21.21 8.38 2.09
C PRO A 118 -21.03 8.19 0.57
N VAL A 119 -20.94 9.28 -0.19
CA VAL A 119 -20.67 9.22 -1.63
C VAL A 119 -19.22 8.82 -1.85
N LEU A 120 -18.30 9.46 -1.16
CA LEU A 120 -16.88 9.14 -1.24
C LEU A 120 -16.57 7.73 -0.72
N ILE A 121 -17.19 7.30 0.39
CA ILE A 121 -17.07 5.92 0.91
C ILE A 121 -17.47 4.90 -0.14
N ARG A 122 -18.57 5.14 -0.86
CA ARG A 122 -19.01 4.26 -1.96
C ARG A 122 -18.11 4.33 -3.18
N GLU A 123 -17.69 5.53 -3.58
CA GLU A 123 -16.76 5.75 -4.70
C GLU A 123 -15.45 4.98 -4.49
N LEU A 124 -14.89 5.07 -3.30
CA LEU A 124 -13.66 4.38 -2.92
C LEU A 124 -13.88 2.90 -2.62
N ARG A 125 -15.13 2.43 -2.64
CA ARG A 125 -15.52 1.05 -2.36
C ARG A 125 -14.95 0.56 -1.02
N VAL A 126 -15.00 1.45 -0.01
CA VAL A 126 -14.53 1.11 1.34
C VAL A 126 -15.35 -0.06 1.89
N GLY A 127 -14.67 -1.08 2.36
CA GLY A 127 -15.27 -2.27 2.93
C GLY A 127 -14.80 -2.56 4.34
N TYR A 128 -15.40 -3.56 4.96
CA TYR A 128 -14.99 -4.09 6.25
C TYR A 128 -14.93 -5.61 6.21
N ALA A 129 -13.88 -6.18 6.78
CA ALA A 129 -13.71 -7.62 6.92
C ALA A 129 -13.99 -8.05 8.37
N PRO A 130 -15.22 -8.48 8.72
CA PRO A 130 -15.56 -8.91 10.08
C PRO A 130 -14.83 -10.21 10.47
N GLY A 131 -14.43 -11.01 9.46
CA GLY A 131 -13.80 -12.31 9.61
C GLY A 131 -14.78 -13.47 9.65
N GLY A 132 -14.25 -14.67 9.36
CA GLY A 132 -14.99 -15.93 9.44
C GLY A 132 -16.03 -16.17 8.34
N THR A 133 -16.33 -15.19 7.51
CA THR A 133 -17.41 -15.26 6.52
C THR A 133 -16.93 -15.36 5.08
N LEU A 134 -15.79 -14.75 4.74
CA LEU A 134 -15.26 -14.71 3.37
C LEU A 134 -15.02 -16.11 2.80
N ARG A 135 -14.40 -17.00 3.55
CA ARG A 135 -14.13 -18.36 3.09
C ARG A 135 -15.42 -19.06 2.66
N ARG A 136 -16.46 -19.05 3.52
CA ARG A 136 -17.76 -19.67 3.21
C ARG A 136 -18.40 -19.02 2.00
N TYR A 137 -18.36 -17.70 1.89
CA TYR A 137 -18.90 -16.94 0.77
C TYR A 137 -18.26 -17.34 -0.56
N LEU A 138 -16.94 -17.49 -0.61
CA LEU A 138 -16.20 -17.80 -1.84
C LEU A 138 -16.24 -19.28 -2.20
N THR A 139 -16.16 -20.19 -1.22
CA THR A 139 -16.27 -21.63 -1.49
C THR A 139 -17.67 -21.99 -1.98
N ALA A 140 -18.72 -21.33 -1.50
CA ALA A 140 -20.08 -21.51 -2.03
C ALA A 140 -20.22 -21.03 -3.49
N ARG A 141 -19.29 -20.24 -4.00
CA ARG A 141 -19.21 -19.78 -5.40
C ARG A 141 -18.23 -20.58 -6.25
N GLY A 142 -17.75 -21.71 -5.72
CA GLY A 142 -16.90 -22.64 -6.45
C GLY A 142 -15.39 -22.32 -6.40
N TYR A 143 -14.96 -21.33 -5.63
CA TYR A 143 -13.53 -21.05 -5.50
C TYR A 143 -12.84 -22.06 -4.57
N PRO A 144 -11.82 -22.83 -5.06
CA PRO A 144 -11.11 -23.78 -4.24
C PRO A 144 -10.36 -23.14 -3.09
N PHE A 145 -10.33 -23.79 -1.93
CA PHE A 145 -9.64 -23.26 -0.73
C PHE A 145 -8.18 -22.96 -0.97
N ASP A 146 -7.48 -23.81 -1.72
CA ASP A 146 -6.04 -23.63 -2.03
C ASP A 146 -5.79 -22.38 -2.88
N VAL A 147 -6.71 -22.05 -3.80
CA VAL A 147 -6.66 -20.80 -4.57
C VAL A 147 -6.78 -19.60 -3.65
N LEU A 148 -7.74 -19.60 -2.73
CA LEU A 148 -7.96 -18.51 -1.78
C LEU A 148 -6.74 -18.30 -0.86
N ARG A 149 -6.11 -19.39 -0.44
CA ARG A 149 -4.91 -19.39 0.39
C ARG A 149 -3.70 -18.85 -0.39
N ARG A 150 -3.48 -19.29 -1.63
CA ARG A 150 -2.40 -18.81 -2.50
C ARG A 150 -2.51 -17.32 -2.81
N LEU A 151 -3.70 -16.81 -3.02
CA LEU A 151 -3.96 -15.39 -3.22
C LEU A 151 -3.85 -14.57 -1.92
N GLY A 152 -3.63 -15.20 -0.77
CA GLY A 152 -3.49 -14.52 0.51
C GLY A 152 -4.80 -14.00 1.09
N LEU A 153 -5.96 -14.41 0.56
CA LEU A 153 -7.28 -14.06 1.05
C LEU A 153 -7.63 -14.81 2.35
N ILE A 154 -7.14 -16.03 2.47
CA ILE A 154 -7.34 -16.91 3.63
C ILE A 154 -5.97 -17.36 4.15
N ASN A 155 -5.78 -17.31 5.46
CA ASN A 155 -4.57 -17.78 6.13
C ASN A 155 -4.52 -19.32 6.20
N ALA A 156 -3.35 -19.88 6.56
CA ALA A 156 -3.16 -21.33 6.71
C ALA A 156 -4.19 -22.02 7.64
N PRO A 157 -4.60 -21.44 8.79
CA PRO A 157 -5.67 -22.00 9.62
C PRO A 157 -7.08 -21.90 9.03
N GLY A 158 -7.24 -21.28 7.85
CA GLY A 158 -8.54 -21.09 7.22
C GLY A 158 -9.31 -19.85 7.68
N THR A 159 -8.64 -18.93 8.36
CA THR A 159 -9.19 -17.65 8.80
C THR A 159 -9.03 -16.57 7.75
N ASP A 160 -9.90 -15.57 7.79
CA ASP A 160 -9.84 -14.39 6.92
C ASP A 160 -8.51 -13.64 7.09
N ALA A 161 -7.83 -13.37 6.01
CA ALA A 161 -6.55 -12.65 6.04
C ALA A 161 -6.70 -11.20 6.47
N PHE A 162 -7.86 -10.58 6.20
CA PHE A 162 -8.19 -9.19 6.54
C PHE A 162 -9.06 -9.07 7.80
N TYR A 163 -9.09 -10.09 8.66
CA TYR A 163 -9.87 -10.09 9.89
C TYR A 163 -9.79 -8.75 10.65
N GLN A 164 -10.94 -8.18 11.00
CA GLN A 164 -11.14 -6.90 11.71
C GLN A 164 -10.38 -5.72 11.07
N ARG A 165 -10.48 -5.59 9.73
CA ARG A 165 -9.87 -4.48 9.00
C ARG A 165 -10.87 -3.73 8.14
N MET A 166 -10.70 -2.41 8.08
CA MET A 166 -11.18 -1.62 6.96
C MET A 166 -10.42 -2.07 5.72
N VAL A 167 -11.12 -2.32 4.63
CA VAL A 167 -10.54 -2.82 3.39
C VAL A 167 -10.76 -1.82 2.27
N PHE A 168 -9.69 -1.51 1.57
CA PHE A 168 -9.68 -0.58 0.43
C PHE A 168 -9.16 -1.33 -0.80
N PRO A 169 -9.94 -1.41 -1.88
CA PRO A 169 -9.46 -1.98 -3.12
C PRO A 169 -8.44 -1.04 -3.78
N LEU A 170 -7.36 -1.63 -4.27
CA LEU A 170 -6.34 -0.92 -5.05
C LEU A 170 -6.58 -1.20 -6.52
N HIS A 171 -6.73 -0.13 -7.30
CA HIS A 171 -7.08 -0.21 -8.70
C HIS A 171 -5.87 0.03 -9.61
N ARG A 172 -5.89 -0.60 -10.78
CA ARG A 172 -5.08 -0.27 -11.94
C ARG A 172 -5.98 -0.46 -13.17
N ASP A 173 -6.05 0.54 -14.05
CA ASP A 173 -6.92 0.52 -15.24
C ASP A 173 -8.37 0.14 -14.87
N GLU A 174 -8.91 0.82 -13.86
CA GLU A 174 -10.28 0.63 -13.30
C GLU A 174 -10.57 -0.77 -12.70
N ARG A 175 -9.57 -1.64 -12.59
CA ARG A 175 -9.72 -3.01 -12.09
C ARG A 175 -9.04 -3.18 -10.73
N VAL A 176 -9.66 -3.93 -9.84
CA VAL A 176 -9.06 -4.27 -8.55
C VAL A 176 -7.90 -5.24 -8.78
N VAL A 177 -6.69 -4.80 -8.38
CA VAL A 177 -5.46 -5.58 -8.52
C VAL A 177 -4.88 -6.03 -7.19
N ASN A 178 -5.26 -5.38 -6.09
CA ASN A 178 -4.87 -5.75 -4.73
C ASN A 178 -5.89 -5.21 -3.73
N LEU A 179 -5.76 -5.59 -2.47
CA LEU A 179 -6.52 -5.05 -1.34
C LEU A 179 -5.57 -4.53 -0.29
N TYR A 180 -5.88 -3.36 0.25
CA TYR A 180 -5.22 -2.82 1.44
C TYR A 180 -6.17 -2.92 2.63
N GLY A 181 -5.66 -3.40 3.76
CA GLY A 181 -6.40 -3.52 5.02
C GLY A 181 -5.79 -2.70 6.14
N ARG A 182 -6.61 -1.85 6.78
CA ARG A 182 -6.26 -1.10 7.99
C ARG A 182 -6.99 -1.68 9.20
N SER A 183 -6.25 -2.12 10.21
CA SER A 183 -6.83 -2.64 11.46
C SER A 183 -7.54 -1.55 12.26
N LEU A 184 -8.63 -1.91 12.92
CA LEU A 184 -9.37 -1.02 13.82
C LEU A 184 -8.66 -0.82 15.17
N GLY A 185 -7.75 -1.69 15.57
CA GLY A 185 -7.13 -1.60 16.88
C GLY A 185 -5.95 -2.53 17.16
N SER A 186 -5.38 -3.21 16.15
CA SER A 186 -4.24 -4.12 16.39
C SER A 186 -2.89 -3.47 16.11
N THR A 187 -1.83 -4.03 16.74
CA THR A 187 -0.41 -3.67 16.51
C THR A 187 0.05 -3.85 15.06
N PHE A 188 -0.60 -4.74 14.29
CA PHE A 188 -0.33 -4.93 12.86
C PHE A 188 -1.32 -4.10 12.04
N ALA A 189 -1.07 -2.78 11.99
CA ALA A 189 -2.00 -1.81 11.45
C ALA A 189 -2.32 -2.04 9.97
N HIS A 190 -1.35 -2.48 9.16
CA HIS A 190 -1.44 -2.52 7.71
C HIS A 190 -1.33 -3.94 7.16
N ARG A 191 -2.09 -4.25 6.11
CA ARG A 191 -2.00 -5.49 5.38
C ARG A 191 -2.28 -5.28 3.89
N PHE A 192 -1.53 -5.97 3.06
CA PHE A 192 -1.78 -6.12 1.62
C PHE A 192 -1.91 -7.60 1.28
N LEU A 193 -2.56 -7.90 0.16
CA LEU A 193 -2.39 -9.21 -0.46
C LEU A 193 -0.94 -9.34 -0.98
N PRO A 194 -0.44 -10.57 -1.19
CA PRO A 194 0.84 -10.80 -1.84
C PRO A 194 0.99 -9.99 -3.14
N GLY A 195 2.21 -9.50 -3.42
CA GLY A 195 2.48 -8.67 -4.60
C GLY A 195 2.68 -7.18 -4.32
N GLY A 196 2.46 -6.75 -3.09
CA GLY A 196 2.76 -5.38 -2.64
C GLY A 196 1.72 -4.34 -3.03
N LYS A 197 2.03 -3.08 -2.78
CA LYS A 197 1.09 -1.96 -2.91
C LYS A 197 0.88 -1.44 -4.33
N GLY A 198 1.65 -1.91 -5.31
CA GLY A 198 1.54 -1.46 -6.70
C GLY A 198 1.95 0.00 -6.91
N GLY A 199 1.23 0.72 -7.77
CA GLY A 199 1.41 2.15 -8.02
C GLY A 199 0.86 3.05 -6.91
N LEU A 200 0.82 4.35 -7.20
CA LEU A 200 0.15 5.34 -6.34
C LEU A 200 -1.36 5.09 -6.33
N TYR A 201 -1.97 5.29 -5.17
CA TYR A 201 -3.43 5.12 -5.02
C TYR A 201 -4.18 6.20 -5.79
N ALA A 202 -5.20 5.81 -6.54
CA ALA A 202 -6.03 6.68 -7.38
C ALA A 202 -5.22 7.51 -8.41
N TRP A 203 -4.08 6.99 -8.87
CA TRP A 203 -3.21 7.67 -9.83
C TRP A 203 -3.92 8.03 -11.14
N GLU A 204 -4.82 7.20 -11.61
CA GLU A 204 -5.61 7.41 -12.83
C GLU A 204 -6.46 8.69 -12.79
N LYS A 205 -6.77 9.19 -11.59
CA LYS A 205 -7.54 10.42 -11.41
C LYS A 205 -6.68 11.68 -11.46
N VAL A 206 -5.37 11.56 -11.24
CA VAL A 206 -4.47 12.71 -11.07
C VAL A 206 -3.28 12.71 -12.03
N HIS A 207 -3.11 11.69 -12.85
CA HIS A 207 -1.93 11.54 -13.71
C HIS A 207 -1.75 12.69 -14.73
N ASN A 208 -2.83 13.40 -15.08
CA ASN A 208 -2.81 14.55 -15.98
C ASN A 208 -2.80 15.90 -15.23
N CYS A 209 -2.77 15.91 -13.89
CA CYS A 209 -2.71 17.15 -13.14
C CYS A 209 -1.29 17.73 -13.18
N SER A 210 -1.20 19.05 -13.38
CA SER A 210 0.04 19.83 -13.28
C SER A 210 0.52 20.00 -11.85
N GLU A 211 -0.38 19.84 -10.88
CA GLU A 211 -0.11 19.89 -9.45
C GLU A 211 -0.71 18.67 -8.78
N VAL A 212 0.08 17.96 -7.99
CA VAL A 212 -0.33 16.72 -7.31
C VAL A 212 0.04 16.80 -5.84
N ILE A 213 -0.93 16.57 -4.96
CA ILE A 213 -0.74 16.44 -3.53
C ILE A 213 -0.48 14.95 -3.23
N LEU A 214 0.70 14.66 -2.70
CA LEU A 214 1.11 13.32 -2.32
C LEU A 214 1.04 13.16 -0.80
N VAL A 215 0.18 12.26 -0.32
CA VAL A 215 0.06 11.94 1.10
C VAL A 215 0.56 10.52 1.41
N GLU A 216 0.80 10.25 2.69
CA GLU A 216 1.32 8.96 3.14
C GLU A 216 0.22 7.91 3.27
N GLY A 217 -0.89 8.24 3.92
CA GLY A 217 -1.95 7.34 4.32
C GLY A 217 -3.26 7.51 3.57
N LEU A 218 -4.09 6.44 3.55
CA LEU A 218 -5.40 6.50 2.91
C LEU A 218 -6.40 7.40 3.64
N PHE A 219 -6.30 7.54 4.95
CA PHE A 219 -7.17 8.45 5.69
C PHE A 219 -6.83 9.91 5.39
N ASP A 220 -5.55 10.22 5.13
CA ASP A 220 -5.11 11.55 4.69
C ASP A 220 -5.68 11.87 3.30
N TYR A 221 -5.59 10.89 2.39
CA TYR A 221 -6.21 11.00 1.07
C TYR A 221 -7.72 11.25 1.16
N ILE A 222 -8.44 10.49 2.00
CA ILE A 222 -9.89 10.65 2.16
C ILE A 222 -10.24 12.02 2.74
N SER A 223 -9.51 12.49 3.76
CA SER A 223 -9.74 13.79 4.38
C SER A 223 -9.58 14.94 3.39
N LEU A 224 -8.52 14.92 2.59
CA LEU A 224 -8.31 15.92 1.54
C LEU A 224 -9.39 15.85 0.45
N ARG A 225 -9.80 14.65 0.04
CA ARG A 225 -10.89 14.48 -0.92
C ARG A 225 -12.22 15.04 -0.38
N GLN A 226 -12.54 14.81 0.89
CA GLN A 226 -13.72 15.40 1.55
C GLN A 226 -13.63 16.93 1.67
N ALA A 227 -12.43 17.47 1.86
CA ALA A 227 -12.18 18.90 1.90
C ALA A 227 -12.20 19.58 0.51
N GLY A 228 -12.41 18.80 -0.57
CA GLY A 228 -12.54 19.34 -1.94
C GLY A 228 -11.26 19.31 -2.78
N PHE A 229 -10.16 18.76 -2.27
CA PHE A 229 -8.94 18.60 -3.05
C PHE A 229 -9.04 17.36 -3.93
N HIS A 230 -9.04 17.53 -5.25
CA HIS A 230 -9.21 16.44 -6.22
C HIS A 230 -7.90 15.92 -6.83
N ASN A 231 -6.83 16.71 -6.73
CA ASN A 231 -5.49 16.39 -7.23
C ASN A 231 -4.61 15.65 -6.21
N VAL A 232 -5.23 14.76 -5.44
CA VAL A 232 -4.57 14.02 -4.34
C VAL A 232 -4.30 12.59 -4.76
N THR A 233 -3.14 12.07 -4.37
CA THR A 233 -2.75 10.66 -4.47
C THR A 233 -2.08 10.21 -3.17
N CYS A 234 -1.95 8.89 -2.96
CA CYS A 234 -1.39 8.33 -1.74
C CYS A 234 -0.32 7.27 -2.05
N SER A 235 0.79 7.33 -1.32
CA SER A 235 1.91 6.40 -1.45
C SER A 235 1.73 5.09 -0.67
N LEU A 236 0.76 5.04 0.25
CA LEU A 236 0.54 3.91 1.17
C LEU A 236 1.80 3.59 1.99
N GLY A 237 2.38 4.63 2.59
CA GLY A 237 3.58 4.61 3.43
C GLY A 237 4.66 5.59 2.95
N THR A 238 5.62 5.91 3.81
CA THR A 238 6.67 6.92 3.60
C THR A 238 7.60 6.64 2.41
N HIS A 239 7.78 5.37 2.06
CA HIS A 239 8.74 4.97 1.01
C HIS A 239 8.03 4.62 -0.29
N LEU A 240 8.38 5.34 -1.36
CA LEU A 240 7.90 5.05 -2.70
C LEU A 240 8.68 3.88 -3.30
N ASN A 241 7.94 2.96 -3.91
CA ASN A 241 8.54 1.94 -4.76
C ASN A 241 8.90 2.53 -6.15
N PRO A 242 9.68 1.81 -6.99
CA PRO A 242 10.08 2.31 -8.31
C PRO A 242 8.92 2.66 -9.23
N ASP A 243 7.80 1.92 -9.16
CA ASP A 243 6.63 2.20 -9.99
C ASP A 243 5.97 3.53 -9.59
N GLN A 244 5.81 3.77 -8.30
CA GLN A 244 5.27 5.01 -7.74
C GLN A 244 6.16 6.22 -8.09
N LEU A 245 7.48 6.06 -7.97
CA LEU A 245 8.42 7.11 -8.35
C LEU A 245 8.32 7.41 -9.86
N ARG A 246 8.29 6.37 -10.71
CA ARG A 246 8.15 6.52 -12.15
C ARG A 246 6.85 7.22 -12.54
N GLN A 247 5.74 6.95 -11.83
CA GLN A 247 4.48 7.65 -12.04
C GLN A 247 4.62 9.15 -11.79
N LEU A 248 5.25 9.56 -10.69
CA LEU A 248 5.49 10.98 -10.40
C LEU A 248 6.44 11.64 -11.40
N CYS A 249 7.45 10.91 -11.87
CA CYS A 249 8.45 11.41 -12.81
C CYS A 249 7.99 11.43 -14.29
N ASN A 250 6.81 10.91 -14.58
CA ASN A 250 6.27 10.89 -15.94
C ASN A 250 5.45 12.15 -16.22
N GLY A 251 6.05 13.11 -16.94
CA GLY A 251 5.45 14.41 -17.30
C GLY A 251 5.87 15.55 -16.36
N GLU A 252 5.57 16.77 -16.78
CA GLU A 252 5.86 17.98 -16.01
C GLU A 252 4.78 18.22 -14.96
N ARG A 253 5.18 18.37 -13.71
CA ARG A 253 4.28 18.66 -12.60
C ARG A 253 4.99 19.20 -11.38
N THR A 254 4.22 19.79 -10.46
CA THR A 254 4.65 20.09 -9.11
C THR A 254 4.05 19.07 -8.15
N VAL A 255 4.87 18.46 -7.30
CA VAL A 255 4.43 17.49 -6.29
C VAL A 255 4.51 18.12 -4.91
N TYR A 256 3.36 18.31 -4.28
CA TYR A 256 3.24 18.77 -2.89
C TYR A 256 3.28 17.56 -1.96
N ILE A 257 4.40 17.36 -1.28
CA ILE A 257 4.61 16.23 -0.37
C ILE A 257 4.10 16.61 1.01
N THR A 258 3.03 15.94 1.44
CA THR A 258 2.36 16.19 2.73
C THR A 258 2.41 14.92 3.56
N PHE A 259 3.55 14.69 4.21
CA PHE A 259 3.77 13.55 5.09
C PHE A 259 3.61 13.95 6.56
N ASP A 260 3.47 12.97 7.43
CA ASP A 260 3.21 13.15 8.86
C ASP A 260 4.29 13.98 9.54
N VAL A 261 3.88 14.91 10.42
CA VAL A 261 4.77 15.69 11.28
C VAL A 261 4.81 15.02 12.65
N ASP A 262 5.54 13.90 12.74
CA ASP A 262 5.69 13.14 13.98
C ASP A 262 6.89 13.65 14.83
N PRO A 263 6.90 13.40 16.14
CA PRO A 263 7.99 13.79 17.03
C PRO A 263 9.36 13.17 16.65
N ASN A 264 9.37 12.04 15.96
CA ASN A 264 10.56 11.33 15.50
C ASN A 264 11.08 11.89 14.17
N GLN A 265 10.36 12.83 13.56
CA GLN A 265 10.66 13.45 12.27
C GLN A 265 10.83 12.46 11.10
N SER A 266 10.33 11.24 11.24
CA SER A 266 10.52 10.21 10.21
C SER A 266 9.77 10.55 8.92
N GLY A 267 8.57 11.10 9.03
CA GLY A 267 7.78 11.58 7.88
C GLY A 267 8.47 12.76 7.18
N GLN A 268 8.97 13.75 7.93
CA GLN A 268 9.67 14.91 7.37
C GLN A 268 10.98 14.52 6.67
N GLN A 269 11.78 13.62 7.27
CA GLN A 269 13.00 13.12 6.65
C GLN A 269 12.69 12.35 5.35
N ALA A 270 11.65 11.54 5.35
CA ALA A 270 11.19 10.83 4.15
C ALA A 270 10.70 11.81 3.08
N ALA A 271 9.94 12.84 3.45
CA ALA A 271 9.48 13.89 2.55
C ALA A 271 10.65 14.66 1.92
N GLU A 272 11.64 15.03 2.72
CA GLU A 272 12.85 15.72 2.23
C GLU A 272 13.66 14.84 1.27
N GLN A 273 13.89 13.57 1.61
CA GLN A 273 14.59 12.65 0.72
C GLN A 273 13.84 12.44 -0.60
N LEU A 274 12.50 12.35 -0.53
CA LEU A 274 11.67 12.23 -1.72
C LEU A 274 11.72 13.49 -2.57
N ALA A 275 11.61 14.68 -1.98
CA ALA A 275 11.72 15.95 -2.69
C ALA A 275 13.04 16.04 -3.45
N ARG A 276 14.16 15.77 -2.80
CA ARG A 276 15.51 15.74 -3.44
C ARG A 276 15.55 14.75 -4.61
N ARG A 277 14.96 13.57 -4.46
CA ARG A 277 14.91 12.57 -5.54
C ARG A 277 14.06 13.04 -6.73
N LEU A 278 12.91 13.66 -6.50
CA LEU A 278 12.04 14.17 -7.55
C LEU A 278 12.72 15.32 -8.30
N ILE A 279 13.33 16.26 -7.58
CA ILE A 279 14.10 17.37 -8.15
C ILE A 279 15.26 16.85 -9.01
N ALA A 280 15.97 15.83 -8.57
CA ALA A 280 17.04 15.19 -9.36
C ALA A 280 16.53 14.53 -10.64
N HIS A 281 15.23 14.22 -10.74
CA HIS A 281 14.55 13.74 -11.94
C HIS A 281 13.85 14.86 -12.74
N GLY A 282 14.09 16.14 -12.40
CA GLY A 282 13.51 17.28 -13.10
C GLY A 282 12.06 17.60 -12.71
N ILE A 283 11.55 17.04 -11.62
CA ILE A 283 10.18 17.28 -11.12
C ILE A 283 10.22 18.33 -10.02
N SER A 284 9.38 19.36 -10.13
CA SER A 284 9.19 20.32 -9.05
C SER A 284 8.57 19.61 -7.84
N ALA A 285 9.17 19.76 -6.67
CA ALA A 285 8.69 19.13 -5.45
C ALA A 285 8.76 20.12 -4.28
N CYS A 286 7.65 20.29 -3.58
CA CYS A 286 7.52 21.17 -2.43
C CYS A 286 7.04 20.36 -1.21
N ARG A 287 7.58 20.68 -0.04
CA ARG A 287 7.15 20.07 1.23
C ARG A 287 6.10 20.95 1.88
N VAL A 288 4.97 20.36 2.20
CA VAL A 288 3.89 21.01 2.96
C VAL A 288 4.10 20.72 4.43
N LEU A 289 4.32 21.75 5.22
CA LEU A 289 4.55 21.63 6.66
C LEU A 289 3.23 21.80 7.41
N LEU A 290 2.69 20.71 7.90
CA LEU A 290 1.55 20.72 8.82
C LEU A 290 1.98 21.18 10.22
N PRO A 291 1.06 21.62 11.09
CA PRO A 291 1.34 21.84 12.50
C PRO A 291 1.93 20.58 13.15
N GLU A 292 2.77 20.79 14.17
CA GLU A 292 3.45 19.70 14.87
C GLU A 292 2.46 18.65 15.42
N GLY A 293 2.79 17.38 15.25
CA GLY A 293 1.97 16.26 15.70
C GLY A 293 0.78 15.93 14.78
N HIS A 294 0.70 16.55 13.59
CA HIS A 294 -0.40 16.30 12.66
C HIS A 294 0.05 15.52 11.42
N ASP A 295 -0.85 14.65 10.97
CA ASP A 295 -1.00 14.19 9.61
C ASP A 295 -2.20 14.93 8.96
N PRO A 296 -2.41 14.88 7.64
CA PRO A 296 -3.56 15.54 7.02
C PRO A 296 -4.91 15.10 7.61
N ASN A 297 -5.08 13.83 7.98
CA ASN A 297 -6.31 13.36 8.59
C ASN A 297 -6.56 13.99 9.96
N SER A 298 -5.57 13.99 10.85
CA SER A 298 -5.71 14.57 12.19
C SER A 298 -5.86 16.08 12.13
N PHE A 299 -5.25 16.77 11.17
CA PHE A 299 -5.44 18.19 10.93
C PHE A 299 -6.92 18.53 10.72
N PHE A 300 -7.61 17.83 9.81
CA PHE A 300 -9.04 18.06 9.58
C PHE A 300 -9.92 17.56 10.73
N VAL A 301 -9.60 16.45 11.37
CA VAL A 301 -10.35 15.93 12.54
C VAL A 301 -10.29 16.88 13.72
N GLN A 302 -9.20 17.63 13.88
CA GLN A 302 -9.03 18.59 14.97
C GLN A 302 -9.49 20.01 14.63
N GLY A 303 -10.24 20.19 13.52
CA GLY A 303 -10.91 21.44 13.18
C GLY A 303 -10.20 22.30 12.13
N GLY A 304 -9.13 21.81 11.51
CA GLY A 304 -8.57 22.44 10.32
C GLY A 304 -9.56 22.41 9.15
N ASP A 305 -9.49 23.40 8.29
CA ASP A 305 -10.38 23.54 7.13
C ASP A 305 -9.61 23.61 5.80
N ALA A 306 -10.37 23.58 4.68
CA ALA A 306 -9.81 23.61 3.34
C ALA A 306 -9.03 24.90 3.04
N HIS A 307 -9.47 26.05 3.56
CA HIS A 307 -8.79 27.33 3.35
C HIS A 307 -7.44 27.36 4.08
N GLN A 308 -7.40 26.88 5.32
CA GLN A 308 -6.15 26.77 6.08
C GLN A 308 -5.18 25.80 5.39
N PHE A 309 -5.67 24.67 4.90
CA PHE A 309 -4.81 23.72 4.18
C PHE A 309 -4.31 24.31 2.85
N GLN A 310 -5.12 25.06 2.13
CA GLN A 310 -4.72 25.79 0.92
C GLN A 310 -3.59 26.79 1.22
N THR A 311 -3.68 27.51 2.35
CA THR A 311 -2.60 28.42 2.79
C THR A 311 -1.29 27.66 3.05
N LEU A 312 -1.35 26.43 3.60
CA LEU A 312 -0.16 25.59 3.79
C LEU A 312 0.45 25.13 2.45
N LEU A 313 -0.39 24.83 1.45
CA LEU A 313 0.09 24.51 0.10
C LEU A 313 0.81 25.69 -0.55
N GLU A 314 0.25 26.91 -0.41
CA GLU A 314 0.84 28.14 -0.95
C GLU A 314 2.14 28.53 -0.25
N ALA A 315 2.29 28.18 1.03
CA ALA A 315 3.51 28.39 1.82
C ALA A 315 4.54 27.26 1.68
N ALA A 316 4.24 26.22 0.87
CA ALA A 316 5.10 25.05 0.74
C ALA A 316 6.49 25.41 0.15
N GLN A 317 7.53 24.81 0.71
CA GLN A 317 8.93 25.08 0.38
C GLN A 317 9.51 23.95 -0.49
N PRO A 318 10.40 24.25 -1.44
CA PRO A 318 11.13 23.27 -2.23
C PRO A 318 11.97 22.32 -1.37
#